data_56beea0f6d31716d5f2c2c32528ff982
#
_entry.id   56beea0f6d31716d5f2c2c32528ff982
#
_cell.length_a   1.000
_cell.length_b   1.000
_cell.length_c   1.000
_cell.angle_alpha   90.00
_cell.angle_beta   90.00
_cell.angle_gamma   90.00
#
_symmetry.space_group_name_H-M   'P 1'
#
loop_
_entity.id
_entity.type
_entity.pdbx_description
1 polymer ?
#
loop_
_entity_poly.entity_id
_entity_poly.type
_entity_poly.pdbx_seq_one_letter_code
_entity_poly.pdbx_strand_id
1 'polypeptide(L)'
;MKIQLVTPAPLKLNNGNKITAVRWAGIFKKLGQRVRVTQNYDGKPCDVLIALHARRSADSIRRFHELHPALPLIVVLTGTDIYRDIRHDLNAQRSLEIASRLVVLQKMALREIPKPLRRKTRVIYQSAEPIRASRSRANGIFDVCVVGHLRGEKDPLRAAMAVRDLPSQSRIQVTHIGLALDPRLEKTAKQEIRRNPRYRWIGHLSHGKTRQRLARSDLVCITSKMEGSSNVLSEALASRVPVVASRISGLMGTLGNRFPGYFPVGDTERLKALLLKAESQPKFYRDLTRYCARLSDRVKPKREIEAWRRLLAQFA
;
A
#
# COMPACT_ATOMS: atom_id res chain seq x y z
N MET A 1 -7.67 -26.78 -3.31
CA MET A 1 -6.85 -26.74 -2.07
C MET A 1 -7.58 -25.99 -0.95
N LYS A 2 -7.32 -26.32 0.30
CA LYS A 2 -7.70 -25.57 1.51
C LYS A 2 -6.55 -24.63 1.85
N ILE A 3 -6.77 -23.32 1.74
CA ILE A 3 -5.76 -22.28 2.03
C ILE A 3 -6.08 -21.63 3.37
N GLN A 4 -5.12 -21.62 4.30
CA GLN A 4 -5.19 -20.74 5.45
C GLN A 4 -4.35 -19.49 5.20
N LEU A 5 -4.99 -18.33 5.23
CA LEU A 5 -4.36 -17.03 5.05
C LEU A 5 -4.22 -16.34 6.40
N VAL A 6 -3.00 -16.24 6.90
CA VAL A 6 -2.68 -15.58 8.18
C VAL A 6 -2.31 -14.12 7.94
N THR A 7 -2.96 -13.21 8.68
CA THR A 7 -2.63 -11.78 8.69
C THR A 7 -2.52 -11.27 10.11
N PRO A 8 -1.40 -10.64 10.52
CA PRO A 8 -1.20 -10.14 11.88
C PRO A 8 -2.05 -8.90 12.19
N ALA A 9 -2.84 -8.46 11.24
CA ALA A 9 -3.70 -7.30 11.37
C ALA A 9 -5.01 -7.68 12.07
N PRO A 10 -5.44 -6.90 13.09
CA PRO A 10 -6.78 -7.07 13.65
C PRO A 10 -7.85 -6.99 12.55
N LEU A 11 -8.72 -8.00 12.48
CA LEU A 11 -9.75 -8.08 11.44
C LEU A 11 -10.80 -6.95 11.53
N LYS A 12 -10.88 -6.28 12.67
CA LYS A 12 -11.76 -5.11 12.88
C LYS A 12 -11.19 -3.80 12.32
N LEU A 13 -9.85 -3.68 12.15
CA LEU A 13 -9.20 -2.45 11.67
C LEU A 13 -8.97 -2.47 10.17
N ASN A 14 -9.30 -1.36 9.49
CA ASN A 14 -8.97 -1.19 8.07
C ASN A 14 -7.50 -0.76 7.92
N ASN A 15 -6.61 -1.73 7.86
CA ASN A 15 -5.19 -1.49 7.57
C ASN A 15 -4.74 -2.24 6.30
N GLY A 16 -3.56 -1.93 5.80
CA GLY A 16 -3.06 -2.45 4.53
C GLY A 16 -3.02 -3.98 4.45
N ASN A 17 -2.60 -4.66 5.53
CA ASN A 17 -2.53 -6.12 5.56
C ASN A 17 -3.91 -6.77 5.53
N LYS A 18 -4.89 -6.23 6.27
CA LYS A 18 -6.28 -6.71 6.21
C LYS A 18 -6.86 -6.54 4.80
N ILE A 19 -6.73 -5.33 4.22
CA ILE A 19 -7.22 -5.05 2.87
C ILE A 19 -6.64 -6.07 1.87
N THR A 20 -5.34 -6.34 1.97
CA THR A 20 -4.64 -7.32 1.14
C THR A 20 -5.17 -8.74 1.38
N ALA A 21 -5.31 -9.16 2.65
CA ALA A 21 -5.80 -10.49 2.99
C ALA A 21 -7.25 -10.73 2.49
N VAL A 22 -8.14 -9.76 2.67
CA VAL A 22 -9.53 -9.85 2.19
C VAL A 22 -9.58 -9.92 0.66
N ARG A 23 -8.80 -9.09 -0.04
CA ARG A 23 -8.71 -9.13 -1.51
C ARG A 23 -8.21 -10.50 -1.99
N TRP A 24 -7.14 -11.02 -1.38
CA TRP A 24 -6.58 -12.31 -1.78
C TRP A 24 -7.50 -13.48 -1.45
N ALA A 25 -8.22 -13.45 -0.34
CA ALA A 25 -9.26 -14.45 -0.06
C ALA A 25 -10.32 -14.46 -1.16
N GLY A 26 -10.73 -13.30 -1.67
CA GLY A 26 -11.61 -13.20 -2.83
C GLY A 26 -10.98 -13.74 -4.12
N ILE A 27 -9.70 -13.48 -4.37
CA ILE A 27 -8.96 -14.01 -5.52
C ILE A 27 -8.88 -15.54 -5.44
N PHE A 28 -8.50 -16.09 -4.30
CA PHE A 28 -8.37 -17.55 -4.13
C PHE A 28 -9.71 -18.26 -4.28
N LYS A 29 -10.81 -17.68 -3.78
CA LYS A 29 -12.17 -18.20 -4.01
C LYS A 29 -12.52 -18.22 -5.51
N LYS A 30 -12.19 -17.15 -6.26
CA LYS A 30 -12.35 -17.10 -7.73
C LYS A 30 -11.50 -18.14 -8.47
N LEU A 31 -10.41 -18.58 -7.88
CA LEU A 31 -9.56 -19.67 -8.36
C LEU A 31 -10.02 -21.06 -7.89
N GLY A 32 -11.24 -21.19 -7.32
CA GLY A 32 -11.80 -22.45 -6.85
C GLY A 32 -11.22 -22.97 -5.53
N GLN A 33 -10.51 -22.13 -4.78
CA GLN A 33 -9.88 -22.55 -3.52
C GLN A 33 -10.81 -22.31 -2.32
N ARG A 34 -10.73 -23.19 -1.30
CA ARG A 34 -11.38 -22.97 0.00
C ARG A 34 -10.44 -22.13 0.87
N VAL A 35 -10.88 -20.96 1.34
CA VAL A 35 -10.01 -20.01 2.04
C VAL A 35 -10.56 -19.66 3.42
N ARG A 36 -9.69 -19.70 4.41
CA ARG A 36 -9.92 -19.23 5.77
C ARG A 36 -8.91 -18.12 6.09
N VAL A 37 -9.38 -16.97 6.57
CA VAL A 37 -8.54 -15.84 7.00
C VAL A 37 -8.53 -15.79 8.51
N THR A 38 -7.35 -15.82 9.11
CA THR A 38 -7.13 -15.80 10.57
C THR A 38 -6.01 -14.84 10.94
N GLN A 39 -5.96 -14.43 12.22
CA GLN A 39 -4.82 -13.67 12.72
C GLN A 39 -3.59 -14.54 12.98
N ASN A 40 -3.82 -15.79 13.40
CA ASN A 40 -2.79 -16.75 13.70
C ASN A 40 -3.13 -18.11 13.07
N TYR A 41 -2.15 -18.96 12.90
CA TYR A 41 -2.36 -20.35 12.54
C TYR A 41 -3.02 -21.08 13.72
N ASP A 42 -4.22 -21.63 13.50
CA ASP A 42 -5.07 -22.22 14.53
C ASP A 42 -4.92 -23.75 14.67
N GLY A 43 -3.96 -24.36 13.94
CA GLY A 43 -3.71 -25.80 13.96
C GLY A 43 -4.67 -26.63 13.11
N LYS A 44 -5.68 -26.03 12.49
CA LYS A 44 -6.63 -26.76 11.64
C LYS A 44 -6.01 -27.18 10.32
N PRO A 45 -6.38 -28.34 9.77
CA PRO A 45 -5.83 -28.84 8.51
C PRO A 45 -6.02 -27.84 7.35
N CYS A 46 -4.95 -27.61 6.61
CA CYS A 46 -4.94 -26.87 5.35
C CYS A 46 -3.84 -27.44 4.44
N ASP A 47 -4.01 -27.27 3.13
CA ASP A 47 -3.05 -27.75 2.14
C ASP A 47 -1.90 -26.74 1.93
N VAL A 48 -2.15 -25.46 2.18
CA VAL A 48 -1.19 -24.37 2.04
C VAL A 48 -1.40 -23.33 3.15
N LEU A 49 -0.33 -22.90 3.80
CA LEU A 49 -0.32 -21.70 4.64
C LEU A 49 0.25 -20.53 3.87
N ILE A 50 -0.49 -19.42 3.84
CA ILE A 50 0.00 -18.13 3.33
C ILE A 50 0.03 -17.13 4.48
N ALA A 51 1.21 -16.68 4.89
CA ALA A 51 1.39 -15.79 6.03
C ALA A 51 1.89 -14.40 5.60
N LEU A 52 1.15 -13.35 5.96
CA LEU A 52 1.55 -11.97 5.72
C LEU A 52 2.45 -11.47 6.84
N HIS A 53 3.57 -10.83 6.48
CA HIS A 53 4.53 -10.21 7.38
C HIS A 53 5.42 -11.22 8.15
N ALA A 54 6.63 -11.42 7.67
CA ALA A 54 7.58 -12.42 8.16
C ALA A 54 7.78 -12.42 9.68
N ARG A 55 7.97 -11.23 10.32
CA ARG A 55 8.19 -11.13 11.77
C ARG A 55 6.91 -11.32 12.59
N ARG A 56 5.83 -10.61 12.22
CA ARG A 56 4.60 -10.61 13.03
C ARG A 56 3.81 -11.91 12.95
N SER A 57 4.02 -12.70 11.90
CA SER A 57 3.42 -14.02 11.73
C SER A 57 4.41 -15.15 12.02
N ALA A 58 5.59 -14.86 12.60
CA ALA A 58 6.67 -15.83 12.78
C ALA A 58 6.23 -17.07 13.59
N ASP A 59 5.46 -16.90 14.66
CA ASP A 59 4.97 -18.03 15.47
C ASP A 59 4.02 -18.94 14.67
N SER A 60 3.14 -18.34 13.84
CA SER A 60 2.24 -19.09 12.96
C SER A 60 3.03 -19.85 11.88
N ILE A 61 4.05 -19.20 11.31
CA ILE A 61 4.95 -19.76 10.29
C ILE A 61 5.73 -20.93 10.86
N ARG A 62 6.36 -20.76 12.02
CA ARG A 62 7.12 -21.79 12.72
C ARG A 62 6.25 -22.98 13.09
N ARG A 63 5.12 -22.74 13.79
CA ARG A 63 4.19 -23.79 14.21
C ARG A 63 3.66 -24.60 13.03
N PHE A 64 3.31 -23.97 11.93
CA PHE A 64 2.84 -24.69 10.74
C PHE A 64 3.95 -25.56 10.14
N HIS A 65 5.17 -25.05 10.04
CA HIS A 65 6.30 -25.79 9.50
C HIS A 65 6.67 -27.01 10.38
N GLU A 66 6.64 -26.85 11.70
CA GLU A 66 6.91 -27.95 12.67
C GLU A 66 5.86 -29.06 12.56
N LEU A 67 4.59 -28.71 12.42
CA LEU A 67 3.49 -29.68 12.30
C LEU A 67 3.37 -30.31 10.91
N HIS A 68 3.77 -29.58 9.87
CA HIS A 68 3.57 -29.96 8.48
C HIS A 68 4.79 -29.60 7.61
N PRO A 69 5.95 -30.21 7.83
CA PRO A 69 7.21 -29.83 7.16
C PRO A 69 7.18 -30.05 5.65
N ALA A 70 6.34 -30.96 5.16
CA ALA A 70 6.18 -31.23 3.73
C ALA A 70 5.13 -30.34 3.02
N LEU A 71 4.29 -29.64 3.78
CA LEU A 71 3.26 -28.80 3.16
C LEU A 71 3.79 -27.41 2.75
N PRO A 72 3.25 -26.84 1.66
CA PRO A 72 3.66 -25.54 1.17
C PRO A 72 3.40 -24.40 2.16
N LEU A 73 4.44 -23.62 2.41
CA LEU A 73 4.42 -22.41 3.23
C LEU A 73 4.85 -21.21 2.39
N ILE A 74 3.94 -20.25 2.21
CA ILE A 74 4.21 -19.02 1.47
C ILE A 74 4.27 -17.86 2.44
N VAL A 75 5.42 -17.16 2.50
CA VAL A 75 5.59 -15.96 3.33
C VAL A 75 5.56 -14.72 2.44
N VAL A 76 4.71 -13.76 2.79
CA VAL A 76 4.53 -12.51 2.05
C VAL A 76 5.10 -11.35 2.83
N LEU A 77 6.03 -10.64 2.21
CA LEU A 77 6.68 -9.47 2.79
C LEU A 77 5.89 -8.20 2.46
N THR A 78 5.37 -7.54 3.49
CA THR A 78 4.31 -6.53 3.32
C THR A 78 4.71 -5.09 3.65
N GLY A 79 5.86 -4.87 4.27
CA GLY A 79 6.28 -3.50 4.60
C GLY A 79 7.47 -3.42 5.53
N THR A 80 7.24 -3.24 6.83
CA THR A 80 8.31 -3.09 7.82
C THR A 80 9.19 -4.34 7.91
N ASP A 81 8.64 -5.50 7.65
CA ASP A 81 9.37 -6.75 7.60
C ASP A 81 10.49 -6.73 6.55
N ILE A 82 10.21 -6.30 5.32
CA ILE A 82 11.20 -6.33 4.24
C ILE A 82 12.26 -5.24 4.34
N TYR A 83 11.92 -4.04 4.85
CA TYR A 83 12.86 -2.91 4.88
C TYR A 83 13.59 -2.75 6.21
N ARG A 84 13.11 -3.41 7.26
CA ARG A 84 13.67 -3.31 8.62
C ARG A 84 13.90 -4.69 9.24
N ASP A 85 12.83 -5.48 9.43
CA ASP A 85 12.86 -6.62 10.33
C ASP A 85 13.79 -7.74 9.82
N ILE A 86 13.77 -8.08 8.52
CA ILE A 86 14.65 -9.15 7.96
C ILE A 86 16.15 -8.87 8.10
N ARG A 87 16.55 -7.63 8.41
CA ARG A 87 17.95 -7.26 8.59
C ARG A 87 18.46 -7.56 10.01
N HIS A 88 17.57 -7.56 11.01
CA HIS A 88 17.95 -7.56 12.41
C HIS A 88 17.18 -8.53 13.29
N ASP A 89 16.08 -9.09 12.81
CA ASP A 89 15.18 -9.96 13.60
C ASP A 89 15.30 -11.42 13.14
N LEU A 90 15.81 -12.27 14.04
CA LEU A 90 16.05 -13.69 13.76
C LEU A 90 14.78 -14.46 13.39
N ASN A 91 13.62 -14.11 13.99
CA ASN A 91 12.35 -14.74 13.66
C ASN A 91 11.90 -14.39 12.23
N ALA A 92 12.12 -13.14 11.82
CA ALA A 92 11.85 -12.73 10.44
C ALA A 92 12.76 -13.48 9.46
N GLN A 93 14.07 -13.58 9.75
CA GLN A 93 15.04 -14.29 8.92
C GLN A 93 14.67 -15.78 8.79
N ARG A 94 14.42 -16.46 9.92
CA ARG A 94 14.00 -17.87 9.93
C ARG A 94 12.71 -18.10 9.15
N SER A 95 11.75 -17.16 9.23
CA SER A 95 10.52 -17.21 8.43
C SER A 95 10.80 -17.23 6.93
N LEU A 96 11.81 -16.48 6.47
CA LEU A 96 12.22 -16.51 5.07
C LEU A 96 12.88 -17.83 4.68
N GLU A 97 13.69 -18.40 5.56
CA GLU A 97 14.45 -19.64 5.29
C GLU A 97 13.51 -20.84 5.14
N ILE A 98 12.59 -21.04 6.08
CA ILE A 98 11.68 -22.20 6.09
C ILE A 98 10.53 -22.09 5.07
N ALA A 99 10.24 -20.90 4.53
CA ALA A 99 9.20 -20.72 3.51
C ALA A 99 9.54 -21.49 2.22
N SER A 100 8.56 -22.22 1.66
CA SER A 100 8.66 -22.85 0.34
C SER A 100 8.74 -21.79 -0.76
N ARG A 101 8.00 -20.69 -0.61
CA ARG A 101 8.04 -19.53 -1.51
C ARG A 101 7.92 -18.23 -0.73
N LEU A 102 8.55 -17.20 -1.26
CA LEU A 102 8.44 -15.82 -0.79
C LEU A 102 7.67 -14.99 -1.81
N VAL A 103 6.84 -14.08 -1.33
CA VAL A 103 6.15 -13.12 -2.19
C VAL A 103 6.52 -11.71 -1.75
N VAL A 104 6.92 -10.88 -2.72
CA VAL A 104 7.10 -9.44 -2.55
C VAL A 104 6.13 -8.68 -3.44
N LEU A 105 5.73 -7.49 -3.01
CA LEU A 105 4.59 -6.78 -3.61
C LEU A 105 5.00 -5.83 -4.75
N GLN A 106 6.31 -5.72 -5.02
CA GLN A 106 6.87 -4.95 -6.14
C GLN A 106 8.35 -5.34 -6.37
N LYS A 107 8.86 -5.01 -7.55
CA LYS A 107 10.16 -5.54 -8.02
C LYS A 107 11.40 -5.00 -7.27
N MET A 108 11.36 -3.77 -6.75
CA MET A 108 12.51 -3.21 -6.03
C MET A 108 12.76 -3.94 -4.70
N ALA A 109 11.70 -4.55 -4.14
CA ALA A 109 11.79 -5.37 -2.94
C ALA A 109 12.70 -6.60 -3.09
N LEU A 110 12.93 -7.10 -4.31
CA LEU A 110 13.87 -8.19 -4.56
C LEU A 110 15.31 -7.84 -4.16
N ARG A 111 15.66 -6.55 -4.14
CA ARG A 111 17.01 -6.08 -3.75
C ARG A 111 17.27 -6.29 -2.25
N GLU A 112 16.19 -6.26 -1.46
CA GLU A 112 16.25 -6.44 -0.01
C GLU A 112 16.36 -7.93 0.39
N ILE A 113 15.93 -8.84 -0.50
CA ILE A 113 15.95 -10.28 -0.26
C ILE A 113 17.41 -10.80 -0.40
N PRO A 114 17.91 -11.58 0.58
CA PRO A 114 19.20 -12.27 0.49
C PRO A 114 19.33 -13.04 -0.83
N LYS A 115 20.49 -12.93 -1.47
CA LYS A 115 20.72 -13.51 -2.82
C LYS A 115 20.26 -14.97 -2.96
N PRO A 116 20.57 -15.90 -2.02
CA PRO A 116 20.15 -17.29 -2.14
C PRO A 116 18.63 -17.50 -2.15
N LEU A 117 17.87 -16.62 -1.47
CA LEU A 117 16.42 -16.72 -1.34
C LEU A 117 15.65 -16.12 -2.53
N ARG A 118 16.31 -15.36 -3.40
CA ARG A 118 15.66 -14.72 -4.57
C ARG A 118 15.08 -15.74 -5.54
N ARG A 119 15.68 -16.93 -5.69
CA ARG A 119 15.19 -18.01 -6.57
C ARG A 119 13.78 -18.50 -6.18
N LYS A 120 13.44 -18.49 -4.89
CA LYS A 120 12.12 -18.87 -4.38
C LYS A 120 11.18 -17.66 -4.18
N THR A 121 11.62 -16.44 -4.52
CA THR A 121 10.83 -15.21 -4.39
C THR A 121 10.06 -14.90 -5.68
N ARG A 122 8.79 -14.53 -5.54
CA ARG A 122 7.93 -14.09 -6.65
C ARG A 122 7.44 -12.67 -6.40
N VAL A 123 7.33 -11.89 -7.46
CA VAL A 123 6.75 -10.54 -7.41
C VAL A 123 5.28 -10.63 -7.79
N ILE A 124 4.39 -10.25 -6.87
CA ILE A 124 2.95 -10.16 -7.11
C ILE A 124 2.51 -8.74 -6.79
N TYR A 125 2.24 -7.95 -7.83
CA TYR A 125 1.75 -6.57 -7.65
C TYR A 125 0.33 -6.59 -7.11
N GLN A 126 0.06 -5.69 -6.17
CA GLN A 126 -1.27 -5.51 -5.62
C GLN A 126 -2.19 -4.84 -6.63
N SER A 127 -3.36 -5.38 -6.82
CA SER A 127 -4.37 -4.83 -7.72
C SER A 127 -5.44 -4.00 -7.00
N ALA A 128 -6.18 -3.23 -7.79
CA ALA A 128 -7.41 -2.59 -7.36
C ALA A 128 -8.43 -2.56 -8.50
N GLU A 129 -9.71 -2.70 -8.17
CA GLU A 129 -10.79 -2.48 -9.12
C GLU A 129 -10.86 -0.98 -9.45
N PRO A 130 -11.07 -0.59 -10.70
CA PRO A 130 -11.21 0.82 -11.06
C PRO A 130 -12.52 1.41 -10.50
N ILE A 131 -12.46 2.64 -10.00
CA ILE A 131 -13.65 3.44 -9.74
C ILE A 131 -13.67 4.56 -10.77
N ARG A 132 -14.73 4.60 -11.57
CA ARG A 132 -15.02 5.72 -12.45
C ARG A 132 -15.80 6.76 -11.67
N ALA A 133 -15.22 7.95 -11.50
CA ALA A 133 -15.88 9.05 -10.84
C ALA A 133 -15.72 10.32 -11.67
N SER A 134 -16.76 11.13 -11.76
CA SER A 134 -16.66 12.48 -12.30
C SER A 134 -15.84 13.32 -11.32
N ARG A 135 -14.81 13.99 -11.84
CA ARG A 135 -14.02 14.99 -11.12
C ARG A 135 -14.64 16.34 -11.39
N SER A 136 -15.62 16.69 -10.59
CA SER A 136 -16.22 18.01 -10.68
C SER A 136 -15.35 19.01 -9.94
N ARG A 137 -14.80 19.99 -10.68
CA ARG A 137 -14.18 21.19 -10.12
C ARG A 137 -15.25 22.27 -9.82
N ALA A 138 -16.42 21.84 -9.35
CA ALA A 138 -17.59 22.71 -9.19
C ALA A 138 -17.29 24.01 -8.40
N ASN A 139 -16.31 23.96 -7.47
CA ASN A 139 -15.95 25.13 -6.64
C ASN A 139 -14.54 25.68 -6.98
N GLY A 140 -13.99 25.35 -8.13
CA GLY A 140 -12.65 25.78 -8.50
C GLY A 140 -11.51 25.22 -7.65
N ILE A 141 -11.77 24.32 -6.70
CA ILE A 141 -10.77 23.71 -5.80
C ILE A 141 -9.92 22.70 -6.56
N PHE A 142 -8.61 22.71 -6.32
CA PHE A 142 -7.70 21.62 -6.69
C PHE A 142 -7.55 20.67 -5.50
N ASP A 143 -8.26 19.54 -5.57
CA ASP A 143 -8.44 18.63 -4.46
C ASP A 143 -7.33 17.56 -4.38
N VAL A 144 -6.53 17.60 -3.32
CA VAL A 144 -5.44 16.65 -3.04
C VAL A 144 -5.88 15.69 -1.94
N CYS A 145 -5.93 14.39 -2.26
CA CYS A 145 -6.29 13.35 -1.32
C CYS A 145 -5.06 12.68 -0.71
N VAL A 146 -5.03 12.60 0.63
CA VAL A 146 -4.06 11.82 1.40
C VAL A 146 -4.82 10.68 2.08
N VAL A 147 -4.38 9.43 1.86
CA VAL A 147 -4.98 8.27 2.52
C VAL A 147 -3.91 7.54 3.33
N GLY A 148 -4.08 7.56 4.64
CA GLY A 148 -3.16 6.91 5.58
C GLY A 148 -3.50 7.20 7.02
N HIS A 149 -3.29 6.22 7.90
CA HIS A 149 -3.44 6.45 9.33
C HIS A 149 -2.37 7.42 9.83
N LEU A 150 -2.68 8.20 10.88
CA LEU A 150 -1.71 9.04 11.59
C LEU A 150 -0.75 8.14 12.37
N ARG A 151 0.37 7.79 11.73
CA ARG A 151 1.49 7.02 12.28
C ARG A 151 2.79 7.41 11.58
N GLY A 152 3.93 7.26 12.27
CA GLY A 152 5.22 7.79 11.84
C GLY A 152 5.68 7.35 10.44
N GLU A 153 5.45 6.09 10.07
CA GLU A 153 5.86 5.54 8.76
C GLU A 153 5.11 6.16 7.58
N LYS A 154 3.95 6.78 7.82
CA LYS A 154 3.15 7.43 6.78
C LYS A 154 3.51 8.89 6.55
N ASP A 155 4.27 9.52 7.46
CA ASP A 155 4.57 10.97 7.46
C ASP A 155 3.29 11.81 7.17
N PRO A 156 2.23 11.60 7.98
CA PRO A 156 0.86 11.93 7.59
C PRO A 156 0.59 13.42 7.45
N LEU A 157 1.39 14.27 8.09
CA LEU A 157 1.20 15.73 8.09
C LEU A 157 2.05 16.45 7.03
N ARG A 158 2.87 15.73 6.26
CA ARG A 158 3.76 16.33 5.25
C ARG A 158 2.99 17.13 4.20
N ALA A 159 1.87 16.60 3.71
CA ALA A 159 1.04 17.31 2.75
C ALA A 159 0.37 18.56 3.36
N ALA A 160 -0.07 18.48 4.63
CA ALA A 160 -0.61 19.62 5.35
C ALA A 160 0.43 20.74 5.48
N MET A 161 1.65 20.40 5.88
CA MET A 161 2.76 21.36 5.98
C MET A 161 3.09 22.00 4.63
N ALA A 162 3.05 21.23 3.54
CA ALA A 162 3.36 21.72 2.20
C ALA A 162 2.34 22.72 1.66
N VAL A 163 1.11 22.72 2.17
CA VAL A 163 0.04 23.64 1.71
C VAL A 163 -0.24 24.80 2.65
N ARG A 164 0.49 24.89 3.77
CA ARG A 164 0.26 25.92 4.80
C ARG A 164 0.44 27.33 4.24
N ASP A 165 1.56 27.56 3.57
CA ASP A 165 1.98 28.88 3.12
C ASP A 165 1.99 28.94 1.57
N LEU A 166 0.89 28.48 0.95
CA LEU A 166 0.71 28.63 -0.49
C LEU A 166 0.26 30.05 -0.84
N PRO A 167 0.59 30.53 -2.06
CA PRO A 167 0.08 31.81 -2.56
C PRO A 167 -1.45 31.90 -2.46
N SER A 168 -1.98 33.11 -2.23
CA SER A 168 -3.43 33.34 -2.06
C SER A 168 -4.27 32.86 -3.25
N GLN A 169 -3.76 32.97 -4.46
CA GLN A 169 -4.40 32.50 -5.69
C GLN A 169 -4.44 30.98 -5.84
N SER A 170 -3.65 30.23 -5.07
CA SER A 170 -3.70 28.77 -5.10
C SER A 170 -5.02 28.24 -4.50
N ARG A 171 -5.64 27.31 -5.20
CA ARG A 171 -6.91 26.66 -4.83
C ARG A 171 -6.72 25.26 -4.27
N ILE A 172 -5.47 24.87 -3.99
CA ILE A 172 -5.14 23.55 -3.42
C ILE A 172 -5.78 23.40 -2.04
N GLN A 173 -6.51 22.30 -1.87
CA GLN A 173 -6.97 21.82 -0.56
C GLN A 173 -6.57 20.36 -0.37
N VAL A 174 -6.16 20.00 0.84
CA VAL A 174 -5.77 18.65 1.21
C VAL A 174 -6.85 18.03 2.08
N THR A 175 -7.42 16.92 1.61
CA THR A 175 -8.29 16.05 2.40
C THR A 175 -7.53 14.81 2.85
N HIS A 176 -7.36 14.65 4.16
CA HIS A 176 -6.67 13.51 4.75
C HIS A 176 -7.65 12.52 5.38
N ILE A 177 -7.54 11.25 5.01
CA ILE A 177 -8.40 10.14 5.46
C ILE A 177 -7.55 9.11 6.21
N GLY A 178 -7.89 8.83 7.44
CA GLY A 178 -7.23 7.81 8.26
C GLY A 178 -7.50 7.97 9.75
N LEU A 179 -7.36 6.87 10.51
CA LEU A 179 -7.44 6.88 11.96
C LEU A 179 -6.17 7.49 12.57
N ALA A 180 -6.31 8.08 13.73
CA ALA A 180 -5.18 8.37 14.59
C ALA A 180 -4.76 7.07 15.32
N LEU A 181 -3.55 6.59 15.01
CA LEU A 181 -2.93 5.45 15.69
C LEU A 181 -1.79 5.90 16.63
N ASP A 182 -1.47 7.19 16.60
CA ASP A 182 -0.50 7.84 17.48
C ASP A 182 -1.16 9.09 18.05
N PRO A 183 -1.38 9.16 19.39
CA PRO A 183 -2.02 10.31 20.06
C PRO A 183 -1.27 11.63 19.84
N ARG A 184 0.07 11.60 19.71
CA ARG A 184 0.88 12.80 19.45
C ARG A 184 0.58 13.36 18.06
N LEU A 185 0.49 12.49 17.06
CA LEU A 185 0.14 12.88 15.70
C LEU A 185 -1.32 13.35 15.60
N GLU A 186 -2.23 12.78 16.40
CA GLU A 186 -3.60 13.27 16.50
C GLU A 186 -3.65 14.71 17.02
N LYS A 187 -2.96 14.99 18.15
CA LYS A 187 -2.85 16.35 18.71
C LYS A 187 -2.31 17.33 17.66
N THR A 188 -1.24 16.95 16.97
CA THR A 188 -0.62 17.78 15.93
C THR A 188 -1.55 18.01 14.75
N ALA A 189 -2.29 16.98 14.29
CA ALA A 189 -3.26 17.12 13.22
C ALA A 189 -4.41 18.08 13.59
N LYS A 190 -4.93 18.00 14.83
CA LYS A 190 -5.95 18.94 15.35
C LYS A 190 -5.43 20.37 15.40
N GLN A 191 -4.18 20.57 15.81
CA GLN A 191 -3.53 21.90 15.78
C GLN A 191 -3.38 22.40 14.34
N GLU A 192 -2.99 21.50 13.41
CA GLU A 192 -2.81 21.86 12.01
C GLU A 192 -4.13 22.31 11.37
N ILE A 193 -5.24 21.65 11.65
CA ILE A 193 -6.57 22.06 11.13
C ILE A 193 -6.93 23.48 11.59
N ARG A 194 -6.59 23.87 12.82
CA ARG A 194 -6.92 25.18 13.37
C ARG A 194 -6.17 26.34 12.66
N ARG A 195 -4.93 26.09 12.24
CA ARG A 195 -4.05 27.12 11.65
C ARG A 195 -3.91 27.06 10.13
N ASN A 196 -4.42 25.99 9.51
CA ASN A 196 -4.26 25.74 8.07
C ASN A 196 -5.62 25.48 7.42
N PRO A 197 -6.29 26.49 6.87
CA PRO A 197 -7.60 26.34 6.25
C PRO A 197 -7.60 25.47 4.98
N ARG A 198 -6.40 25.17 4.44
CA ARG A 198 -6.22 24.30 3.28
C ARG A 198 -6.12 22.82 3.64
N TYR A 199 -6.13 22.45 4.93
CA TYR A 199 -6.00 21.07 5.40
C TYR A 199 -7.24 20.62 6.18
N ARG A 200 -7.78 19.47 5.81
CA ARG A 200 -8.90 18.80 6.50
C ARG A 200 -8.55 17.36 6.78
N TRP A 201 -8.46 16.98 8.03
CA TRP A 201 -8.42 15.58 8.44
C TRP A 201 -9.84 15.16 8.82
N ILE A 202 -10.41 14.20 8.05
CA ILE A 202 -11.80 13.76 8.20
C ILE A 202 -11.93 12.42 8.91
N GLY A 203 -10.86 11.95 9.56
CA GLY A 203 -10.87 10.73 10.32
C GLY A 203 -11.01 9.47 9.44
N HIS A 204 -11.70 8.46 9.97
CA HIS A 204 -11.87 7.16 9.33
C HIS A 204 -13.06 7.13 8.39
N LEU A 205 -12.84 6.57 7.22
CA LEU A 205 -13.92 6.16 6.31
C LEU A 205 -13.83 4.65 6.03
N SER A 206 -14.97 4.03 5.72
CA SER A 206 -14.95 2.66 5.19
C SER A 206 -14.11 2.59 3.92
N HIS A 207 -13.54 1.41 3.60
CA HIS A 207 -12.69 1.23 2.42
C HIS A 207 -13.39 1.67 1.12
N GLY A 208 -14.66 1.35 0.96
CA GLY A 208 -15.45 1.79 -0.21
C GLY A 208 -15.56 3.31 -0.31
N LYS A 209 -15.93 3.99 0.79
CA LYS A 209 -16.03 5.46 0.83
C LYS A 209 -14.66 6.12 0.61
N THR A 210 -13.59 5.56 1.19
CA THR A 210 -12.22 6.05 0.97
C THR A 210 -11.84 6.00 -0.51
N ARG A 211 -12.09 4.89 -1.19
CA ARG A 211 -11.79 4.72 -2.61
C ARG A 211 -12.62 5.65 -3.50
N GLN A 212 -13.91 5.83 -3.17
CA GLN A 212 -14.77 6.80 -3.88
C GLN A 212 -14.24 8.23 -3.73
N ARG A 213 -13.83 8.61 -2.52
CA ARG A 213 -13.26 9.94 -2.26
C ARG A 213 -11.95 10.15 -3.01
N LEU A 214 -11.06 9.14 -2.99
CA LEU A 214 -9.81 9.14 -3.75
C LEU A 214 -10.08 9.28 -5.26
N ALA A 215 -11.03 8.53 -5.82
CA ALA A 215 -11.32 8.55 -7.25
C ALA A 215 -11.87 9.90 -7.76
N ARG A 216 -12.45 10.70 -6.87
CA ARG A 216 -12.99 12.04 -7.17
C ARG A 216 -11.94 13.14 -7.05
N SER A 217 -10.81 12.91 -6.40
CA SER A 217 -9.78 13.93 -6.20
C SER A 217 -8.99 14.23 -7.48
N ASP A 218 -8.43 15.42 -7.58
CA ASP A 218 -7.57 15.81 -8.69
C ASP A 218 -6.20 15.15 -8.60
N LEU A 219 -5.71 14.91 -7.37
CA LEU A 219 -4.38 14.37 -7.12
C LEU A 219 -4.39 13.51 -5.85
N VAL A 220 -3.62 12.41 -5.87
CA VAL A 220 -3.31 11.64 -4.65
C VAL A 220 -1.89 11.95 -4.21
N CYS A 221 -1.71 12.27 -2.94
CA CYS A 221 -0.39 12.51 -2.35
C CYS A 221 -0.04 11.36 -1.39
N ILE A 222 1.10 10.70 -1.63
CA ILE A 222 1.62 9.61 -0.80
C ILE A 222 2.95 10.05 -0.18
N THR A 223 2.95 10.31 1.12
CA THR A 223 4.07 10.90 1.87
C THR A 223 4.91 9.89 2.66
N SER A 224 4.61 8.60 2.52
CA SER A 224 5.16 7.53 3.34
C SER A 224 6.70 7.47 3.34
N LYS A 225 7.29 7.21 4.52
CA LYS A 225 8.72 6.93 4.69
C LYS A 225 9.05 5.47 4.37
N MET A 226 8.08 4.57 4.52
CA MET A 226 8.26 3.14 4.30
C MET A 226 6.95 2.47 3.84
N GLU A 227 7.02 1.67 2.77
CA GLU A 227 5.92 0.87 2.23
C GLU A 227 6.47 -0.39 1.58
N GLY A 228 5.88 -1.55 1.82
CA GLY A 228 6.17 -2.76 1.04
C GLY A 228 5.65 -2.65 -0.39
N SER A 229 4.44 -2.17 -0.49
CA SER A 229 3.72 -1.62 -1.64
C SER A 229 2.53 -0.84 -1.06
N SER A 230 1.93 0.05 -1.82
CA SER A 230 0.81 0.86 -1.33
C SER A 230 -0.50 0.47 -2.02
N ASN A 231 -1.49 -0.01 -1.24
CA ASN A 231 -2.84 -0.22 -1.75
C ASN A 231 -3.41 1.09 -2.32
N VAL A 232 -3.15 2.22 -1.64
CA VAL A 232 -3.57 3.56 -2.08
C VAL A 232 -3.00 3.90 -3.45
N LEU A 233 -1.72 3.55 -3.71
CA LEU A 233 -1.13 3.72 -5.03
C LEU A 233 -1.85 2.88 -6.08
N SER A 234 -2.11 1.60 -5.79
CA SER A 234 -2.84 0.72 -6.71
C SER A 234 -4.24 1.24 -7.00
N GLU A 235 -4.94 1.75 -5.99
CA GLU A 235 -6.28 2.33 -6.09
C GLU A 235 -6.29 3.62 -6.93
N ALA A 236 -5.29 4.51 -6.73
CA ALA A 236 -5.11 5.71 -7.52
C ALA A 236 -4.83 5.39 -9.00
N LEU A 237 -3.89 4.48 -9.26
CA LEU A 237 -3.55 4.06 -10.63
C LEU A 237 -4.73 3.38 -11.33
N ALA A 238 -5.46 2.49 -10.65
CA ALA A 238 -6.65 1.82 -11.20
C ALA A 238 -7.74 2.83 -11.56
N SER A 239 -7.95 3.86 -10.75
CA SER A 239 -8.93 4.92 -10.96
C SER A 239 -8.39 6.07 -11.83
N ARG A 240 -7.16 5.93 -12.37
CA ARG A 240 -6.47 6.92 -13.21
C ARG A 240 -6.34 8.30 -12.56
N VAL A 241 -6.24 8.34 -11.24
CA VAL A 241 -5.93 9.57 -10.50
C VAL A 241 -4.41 9.78 -10.51
N PRO A 242 -3.90 10.93 -10.93
CA PRO A 242 -2.48 11.21 -10.88
C PRO A 242 -1.97 11.24 -9.44
N VAL A 243 -0.69 10.90 -9.26
CA VAL A 243 -0.07 10.75 -7.95
C VAL A 243 1.15 11.64 -7.84
N VAL A 244 1.40 12.22 -6.66
CA VAL A 244 2.74 12.63 -6.23
C VAL A 244 3.14 11.75 -5.05
N ALA A 245 4.42 11.37 -4.96
CA ALA A 245 4.84 10.33 -4.04
C ALA A 245 6.25 10.55 -3.51
N SER A 246 6.47 10.21 -2.24
CA SER A 246 7.81 10.12 -1.68
C SER A 246 8.67 9.09 -2.45
N ARG A 247 9.96 9.40 -2.66
CA ARG A 247 10.88 8.54 -3.40
C ARG A 247 11.42 7.42 -2.53
N ILE A 248 10.62 6.39 -2.32
CA ILE A 248 10.97 5.19 -1.57
C ILE A 248 10.86 3.92 -2.43
N SER A 249 11.64 2.89 -2.12
CA SER A 249 11.69 1.64 -2.87
C SER A 249 10.31 1.01 -3.08
N GLY A 250 9.46 1.03 -2.04
CA GLY A 250 8.10 0.47 -2.09
C GLY A 250 7.19 1.12 -3.12
N LEU A 251 7.37 2.41 -3.41
CA LEU A 251 6.63 3.14 -4.44
C LEU A 251 7.35 3.09 -5.79
N MET A 252 8.70 3.19 -5.78
CA MET A 252 9.51 3.13 -6.99
C MET A 252 9.36 1.81 -7.75
N GLY A 253 9.18 0.69 -7.06
CA GLY A 253 8.98 -0.61 -7.68
C GLY A 253 7.71 -0.70 -8.52
N THR A 254 6.69 0.13 -8.22
CA THR A 254 5.45 0.23 -8.98
C THR A 254 5.48 1.38 -9.97
N LEU A 255 5.92 2.57 -9.57
CA LEU A 255 5.92 3.78 -10.39
C LEU A 255 7.09 3.83 -11.40
N GLY A 256 8.21 3.17 -11.07
CA GLY A 256 9.45 3.23 -11.87
C GLY A 256 10.36 4.39 -11.48
N ASN A 257 11.65 4.29 -11.84
CA ASN A 257 12.68 5.24 -11.39
C ASN A 257 12.53 6.66 -11.97
N ARG A 258 11.93 6.79 -13.17
CA ARG A 258 11.78 8.05 -13.92
C ARG A 258 10.41 8.71 -13.73
N PHE A 259 9.67 8.34 -12.69
CA PHE A 259 8.37 8.95 -12.41
C PHE A 259 8.53 10.43 -12.06
N PRO A 260 7.81 11.35 -12.74
CA PRO A 260 8.03 12.80 -12.61
C PRO A 260 7.45 13.42 -11.33
N GLY A 261 6.57 12.70 -10.61
CA GLY A 261 5.90 13.15 -9.40
C GLY A 261 6.61 12.76 -8.10
N TYR A 262 7.92 12.45 -8.12
CA TYR A 262 8.67 12.14 -6.89
C TYR A 262 9.16 13.38 -6.16
N PHE A 263 9.12 13.29 -4.83
CA PHE A 263 9.84 14.18 -3.93
C PHE A 263 10.65 13.36 -2.89
N PRO A 264 11.76 13.90 -2.36
CA PRO A 264 12.53 13.25 -1.29
C PRO A 264 11.69 13.06 -0.03
N VAL A 265 11.95 11.99 0.73
CA VAL A 265 11.28 11.75 2.01
C VAL A 265 11.53 12.93 2.95
N GLY A 266 10.46 13.48 3.51
CA GLY A 266 10.53 14.59 4.47
C GLY A 266 10.71 15.99 3.84
N ASP A 267 10.89 16.09 2.52
CA ASP A 267 11.10 17.35 1.82
C ASP A 267 9.76 18.06 1.56
N THR A 268 9.42 18.99 2.44
CA THR A 268 8.18 19.79 2.37
C THR A 268 8.21 20.76 1.20
N GLU A 269 9.34 21.42 0.94
CA GLU A 269 9.45 22.42 -0.12
C GLU A 269 9.37 21.80 -1.51
N ARG A 270 9.99 20.64 -1.70
CA ARG A 270 9.87 19.91 -2.95
C ARG A 270 8.44 19.42 -3.20
N LEU A 271 7.76 18.95 -2.14
CA LEU A 271 6.35 18.57 -2.23
C LEU A 271 5.47 19.79 -2.58
N LYS A 272 5.66 20.92 -1.89
CA LYS A 272 4.97 22.19 -2.19
C LYS A 272 5.12 22.60 -3.65
N ALA A 273 6.37 22.58 -4.15
CA ALA A 273 6.65 22.90 -5.55
C ALA A 273 5.93 21.98 -6.54
N LEU A 274 5.87 20.64 -6.24
CA LEU A 274 5.16 19.68 -7.09
C LEU A 274 3.65 19.89 -7.07
N LEU A 275 3.08 20.20 -5.91
CA LEU A 275 1.64 20.49 -5.78
C LEU A 275 1.26 21.74 -6.57
N LEU A 276 2.01 22.84 -6.42
CA LEU A 276 1.81 24.06 -7.20
C LEU A 276 1.97 23.82 -8.70
N LYS A 277 2.99 23.04 -9.09
CA LYS A 277 3.21 22.67 -10.49
C LYS A 277 2.05 21.87 -11.08
N ALA A 278 1.48 20.95 -10.29
CA ALA A 278 0.33 20.16 -10.72
C ALA A 278 -0.93 21.01 -10.88
N GLU A 279 -1.12 22.02 -10.03
CA GLU A 279 -2.24 22.95 -10.12
C GLU A 279 -2.09 23.93 -11.30
N SER A 280 -0.91 24.59 -11.40
CA SER A 280 -0.71 25.76 -12.28
C SER A 280 -0.18 25.43 -13.67
N GLN A 281 0.39 24.23 -13.89
CA GLN A 281 0.98 23.83 -15.16
C GLN A 281 0.18 22.70 -15.84
N PRO A 282 -0.77 22.98 -16.74
CA PRO A 282 -1.61 21.97 -17.38
C PRO A 282 -0.82 20.89 -18.13
N LYS A 283 0.33 21.24 -18.72
CA LYS A 283 1.22 20.28 -19.40
C LYS A 283 1.75 19.25 -18.40
N PHE A 284 2.30 19.69 -17.27
CA PHE A 284 2.82 18.80 -16.23
C PHE A 284 1.72 17.88 -15.67
N TYR A 285 0.56 18.44 -15.38
CA TYR A 285 -0.58 17.66 -14.89
C TYR A 285 -1.03 16.60 -15.89
N ARG A 286 -1.13 16.95 -17.17
CA ARG A 286 -1.45 15.97 -18.23
C ARG A 286 -0.40 14.87 -18.35
N ASP A 287 0.89 15.23 -18.30
CA ASP A 287 1.97 14.26 -18.42
C ASP A 287 2.00 13.31 -17.20
N LEU A 288 1.78 13.83 -16.00
CA LEU A 288 1.64 13.03 -14.78
C LEU A 288 0.44 12.06 -14.88
N THR A 289 -0.70 12.57 -15.36
CA THR A 289 -1.93 11.78 -15.57
C THR A 289 -1.70 10.65 -16.59
N ARG A 290 -1.06 10.96 -17.72
CA ARG A 290 -0.73 9.95 -18.75
C ARG A 290 0.23 8.91 -18.22
N TYR A 291 1.22 9.33 -17.42
CA TYR A 291 2.18 8.40 -16.81
C TYR A 291 1.46 7.42 -15.88
N CYS A 292 0.62 7.92 -14.98
CA CYS A 292 -0.16 7.08 -14.06
C CYS A 292 -1.14 6.17 -14.83
N ALA A 293 -1.80 6.69 -15.86
CA ALA A 293 -2.73 5.92 -16.68
C ALA A 293 -2.06 4.72 -17.39
N ARG A 294 -0.81 4.87 -17.88
CA ARG A 294 -0.04 3.77 -18.46
C ARG A 294 0.27 2.66 -17.44
N LEU A 295 0.43 3.03 -16.16
CA LEU A 295 0.70 2.07 -15.10
C LEU A 295 -0.57 1.37 -14.59
N SER A 296 -1.77 1.83 -14.97
CA SER A 296 -3.04 1.20 -14.53
C SER A 296 -3.12 -0.27 -14.92
N ASP A 297 -2.52 -0.68 -16.04
CA ASP A 297 -2.48 -2.08 -16.47
C ASP A 297 -1.74 -2.98 -15.46
N ARG A 298 -0.70 -2.46 -14.78
CA ARG A 298 0.08 -3.21 -13.77
C ARG A 298 -0.76 -3.62 -12.57
N VAL A 299 -1.75 -2.82 -12.22
CA VAL A 299 -2.60 -2.99 -11.04
C VAL A 299 -3.99 -3.55 -11.37
N LYS A 300 -4.18 -4.12 -12.57
CA LYS A 300 -5.42 -4.79 -12.95
C LYS A 300 -5.61 -6.09 -12.15
N PRO A 301 -6.83 -6.37 -11.65
CA PRO A 301 -7.13 -7.61 -10.93
C PRO A 301 -6.75 -8.87 -11.68
N LYS A 302 -6.97 -8.91 -13.01
CA LYS A 302 -6.60 -10.04 -13.85
C LYS A 302 -5.11 -10.43 -13.71
N ARG A 303 -4.22 -9.45 -13.60
CA ARG A 303 -2.77 -9.71 -13.43
C ARG A 303 -2.44 -10.30 -12.07
N GLU A 304 -3.04 -9.81 -10.99
CA GLU A 304 -2.84 -10.35 -9.64
C GLU A 304 -3.41 -11.78 -9.54
N ILE A 305 -4.61 -12.01 -10.10
CA ILE A 305 -5.24 -13.33 -10.16
C ILE A 305 -4.33 -14.32 -10.91
N GLU A 306 -3.81 -13.95 -12.08
CA GLU A 306 -2.95 -14.80 -12.89
C GLU A 306 -1.62 -15.10 -12.19
N ALA A 307 -1.02 -14.10 -11.50
CA ALA A 307 0.20 -14.32 -10.74
C ALA A 307 0.00 -15.31 -9.58
N TRP A 308 -1.12 -15.22 -8.88
CA TRP A 308 -1.48 -16.18 -7.84
C TRP A 308 -1.80 -17.56 -8.40
N ARG A 309 -2.53 -17.64 -9.53
CA ARG A 309 -2.79 -18.93 -10.22
C ARG A 309 -1.50 -19.66 -10.52
N ARG A 310 -0.52 -18.98 -11.15
CA ARG A 310 0.78 -19.58 -11.50
C ARG A 310 1.58 -20.00 -10.27
N LEU A 311 1.50 -19.24 -9.18
CA LEU A 311 2.20 -19.60 -7.95
C LEU A 311 1.59 -20.82 -7.29
N LEU A 312 0.26 -20.88 -7.16
CA LEU A 312 -0.44 -21.99 -6.52
C LEU A 312 -0.37 -23.29 -7.33
N ALA A 313 -0.34 -23.20 -8.68
CA ALA A 313 -0.17 -24.37 -9.55
C ALA A 313 1.15 -25.13 -9.35
N GLN A 314 2.13 -24.55 -8.65
CA GLN A 314 3.39 -25.23 -8.30
C GLN A 314 3.21 -26.22 -7.14
N PHE A 315 2.04 -26.22 -6.49
CA PHE A 315 1.73 -27.03 -5.31
C PHE A 315 0.45 -27.89 -5.48
N ALA A 316 -0.14 -27.90 -6.68
CA ALA A 316 -1.30 -28.69 -7.04
C ALA A 316 -0.89 -30.08 -7.51
#